data_96e6a7811dff3958f5f092d1abcdaa91
#
_entry.id   96e6a7811dff3958f5f092d1abcdaa91
#
_cell.length_a   1.000
_cell.length_b   1.000
_cell.length_c   1.000
_cell.angle_alpha   90.00
_cell.angle_beta   90.00
_cell.angle_gamma   90.00
#
_symmetry.space_group_name_H-M   'P 1'
#
loop_
_entity.id
_entity.type
_entity.pdbx_description
1 polymer ?
#
loop_
_entity_poly.entity_id
_entity_poly.type
_entity_poly.pdbx_seq_one_letter_code
_entity_poly.pdbx_strand_id
1 'polypeptide(L)'
;MRVSVTYDLRNPPQWRQPFPAFYQEYLEHMVHMEELGYHAIWVQQHHFEESAYGPSFAAIAGYLAAKTKRVRVGPFIKMLPLYHPLLVAEEMAFLDNILGGRLDVGLGIGHRLLEFQVMGINHKHRPSRMEEGIEVMRRAWTQDRVTFHGKRFDFDDVEVLPKPVQKPHPPLWVAARTVAAAARAARLRCHLAPGTSDPEVFRAYARTLRAVGEEPSRYQIASGLSITITDEDPEKVWERFRPYAIYRGRFYEQGAKEMGDAPMRTGPIGAADSGEPYRSQYIIGDVEAVMRTLEKLRPNWQWDGVKLNEIVLRQPIAGLPLKDYASTYEVFAKEIMPVVQGW
;
A
#
# COMPACT_ATOMS: atom_id res chain seq x y z
N MET A 1 12.73 -4.29 -12.56
CA MET A 1 12.00 -3.84 -11.33
C MET A 1 10.85 -2.93 -11.74
N ARG A 2 9.67 -3.01 -11.13
CA ARG A 2 8.57 -2.04 -11.38
C ARG A 2 8.73 -0.85 -10.44
N VAL A 3 8.24 0.31 -10.87
CA VAL A 3 8.20 1.53 -10.06
C VAL A 3 6.78 2.07 -10.05
N SER A 4 6.25 2.30 -8.87
CA SER A 4 4.90 2.77 -8.62
C SER A 4 4.91 3.93 -7.63
N VAL A 5 3.77 4.57 -7.45
CA VAL A 5 3.59 5.66 -6.50
C VAL A 5 2.48 5.35 -5.51
N THR A 6 2.53 5.90 -4.30
CA THR A 6 1.42 5.80 -3.35
C THR A 6 1.05 7.16 -2.77
N TYR A 7 -0.24 7.36 -2.58
CA TYR A 7 -0.83 8.58 -2.05
C TYR A 7 -1.58 8.31 -0.76
N ASP A 8 -1.31 9.08 0.28
CA ASP A 8 -2.03 8.98 1.55
C ASP A 8 -3.15 10.02 1.72
N LEU A 9 -3.16 11.07 0.91
CA LEU A 9 -4.19 12.12 0.84
C LEU A 9 -4.56 12.75 2.19
N ARG A 10 -3.65 12.76 3.14
CA ARG A 10 -3.87 13.44 4.40
C ARG A 10 -3.75 14.95 4.26
N ASN A 11 -4.73 15.65 4.81
CA ASN A 11 -4.81 17.10 4.88
C ASN A 11 -4.97 17.56 6.34
N PRO A 12 -3.87 17.47 7.14
CA PRO A 12 -3.92 17.67 8.59
C PRO A 12 -4.41 19.06 9.01
N PRO A 13 -5.11 19.20 10.15
CA PRO A 13 -5.68 20.47 10.59
C PRO A 13 -4.69 21.64 10.62
N GLN A 14 -3.45 21.41 11.06
CA GLN A 14 -2.43 22.44 11.20
C GLN A 14 -1.87 22.98 9.88
N TRP A 15 -2.03 22.23 8.77
CA TRP A 15 -1.58 22.63 7.41
C TRP A 15 -2.69 22.50 6.38
N ARG A 16 -3.94 22.50 6.84
CA ARG A 16 -5.10 22.18 6.01
C ARG A 16 -5.30 23.18 4.88
N GLN A 17 -5.32 22.65 3.69
CA GLN A 17 -5.76 23.32 2.49
C GLN A 17 -7.28 23.14 2.31
N PRO A 18 -7.98 24.01 1.56
CA PRO A 18 -9.37 23.78 1.18
C PRO A 18 -9.52 22.42 0.48
N PHE A 19 -10.40 21.54 0.98
CA PHE A 19 -10.54 20.19 0.46
C PHE A 19 -10.78 20.09 -1.04
N PRO A 20 -11.63 20.92 -1.68
CA PRO A 20 -11.82 20.83 -3.13
C PRO A 20 -10.53 21.04 -3.91
N ALA A 21 -9.76 22.09 -3.58
CA ALA A 21 -8.49 22.39 -4.25
C ALA A 21 -7.44 21.29 -4.00
N PHE A 22 -7.34 20.83 -2.74
CA PHE A 22 -6.44 19.74 -2.37
C PHE A 22 -6.71 18.46 -3.15
N TYR A 23 -7.97 18.00 -3.22
CA TYR A 23 -8.29 16.78 -3.96
C TYR A 23 -8.11 16.95 -5.47
N GLN A 24 -8.46 18.11 -6.02
CA GLN A 24 -8.25 18.40 -7.45
C GLN A 24 -6.77 18.29 -7.82
N GLU A 25 -5.89 18.97 -7.07
CA GLU A 25 -4.45 18.96 -7.29
C GLU A 25 -3.87 17.53 -7.26
N TYR A 26 -4.25 16.72 -6.26
CA TYR A 26 -3.77 15.35 -6.14
C TYR A 26 -4.32 14.41 -7.21
N LEU A 27 -5.57 14.57 -7.61
CA LEU A 27 -6.16 13.76 -8.68
C LEU A 27 -5.51 14.05 -10.04
N GLU A 28 -5.23 15.30 -10.33
CA GLU A 28 -4.50 15.70 -11.55
C GLU A 28 -3.07 15.15 -11.55
N HIS A 29 -2.38 15.26 -10.42
CA HIS A 29 -1.04 14.70 -10.27
C HIS A 29 -1.03 13.16 -10.41
N MET A 30 -2.05 12.45 -9.91
CA MET A 30 -2.17 11.00 -10.14
C MET A 30 -2.28 10.65 -11.62
N VAL A 31 -3.05 11.43 -12.40
CA VAL A 31 -3.15 11.22 -13.85
C VAL A 31 -1.80 11.44 -14.53
N HIS A 32 -1.06 12.46 -14.11
CA HIS A 32 0.27 12.75 -14.64
C HIS A 32 1.29 11.60 -14.41
N MET A 33 1.12 10.78 -13.35
CA MET A 33 1.98 9.62 -13.14
C MET A 33 1.91 8.58 -14.28
N GLU A 34 0.78 8.47 -14.97
CA GLU A 34 0.69 7.62 -16.16
C GLU A 34 1.57 8.15 -17.30
N GLU A 35 1.62 9.46 -17.48
CA GLU A 35 2.43 10.11 -18.52
C GLU A 35 3.92 9.90 -18.25
N LEU A 36 4.31 9.95 -16.99
CA LEU A 36 5.68 9.68 -16.54
C LEU A 36 6.06 8.18 -16.58
N GLY A 37 5.13 7.28 -16.89
CA GLY A 37 5.41 5.85 -17.06
C GLY A 37 5.47 5.04 -15.78
N TYR A 38 4.90 5.53 -14.68
CA TYR A 38 4.76 4.74 -13.44
C TYR A 38 3.85 3.53 -13.65
N HIS A 39 4.20 2.40 -13.03
CA HIS A 39 3.51 1.13 -13.19
C HIS A 39 2.13 1.11 -12.51
N ALA A 40 2.03 1.61 -11.29
CA ALA A 40 0.78 1.64 -10.54
C ALA A 40 0.65 2.89 -9.66
N ILE A 41 -0.61 3.27 -9.44
CA ILE A 41 -1.03 4.28 -8.46
C ILE A 41 -1.71 3.54 -7.31
N TRP A 42 -1.08 3.59 -6.14
CA TRP A 42 -1.58 3.02 -4.92
C TRP A 42 -2.19 4.10 -4.02
N VAL A 43 -3.39 3.87 -3.49
CA VAL A 43 -4.07 4.85 -2.63
C VAL A 43 -4.29 4.26 -1.25
N GLN A 44 -3.84 4.97 -0.23
CA GLN A 44 -4.06 4.58 1.16
C GLN A 44 -5.46 5.00 1.60
N GLN A 45 -6.08 4.23 2.49
CA GLN A 45 -7.43 4.48 2.98
C GLN A 45 -7.52 4.29 4.48
N HIS A 46 -8.07 5.30 5.18
CA HIS A 46 -8.49 5.24 6.57
C HIS A 46 -9.80 5.99 6.76
N HIS A 47 -10.52 5.68 7.84
CA HIS A 47 -11.79 6.29 8.17
C HIS A 47 -11.71 7.05 9.49
N PHE A 48 -12.62 8.04 9.67
CA PHE A 48 -12.81 8.77 10.92
C PHE A 48 -11.52 9.39 11.46
N GLU A 49 -10.72 9.93 10.57
CA GLU A 49 -9.43 10.55 10.87
C GLU A 49 -9.48 12.04 10.53
N GLU A 50 -8.96 12.89 11.43
CA GLU A 50 -9.08 14.36 11.34
C GLU A 50 -8.45 14.97 10.09
N SER A 51 -7.46 14.29 9.51
CA SER A 51 -6.81 14.70 8.25
C SER A 51 -7.52 14.23 6.99
N ALA A 52 -8.68 13.56 7.11
CA ALA A 52 -9.44 12.97 5.99
C ALA A 52 -8.60 12.03 5.10
N TYR A 53 -7.95 11.07 5.72
CA TYR A 53 -6.97 10.15 5.14
C TYR A 53 -7.55 9.22 4.06
N GLY A 54 -7.78 9.74 2.84
CA GLY A 54 -8.24 8.98 1.68
C GLY A 54 -9.51 8.15 1.92
N PRO A 55 -10.64 8.73 2.36
CA PRO A 55 -11.77 7.96 2.89
C PRO A 55 -12.50 7.10 1.86
N SER A 56 -12.29 7.33 0.56
CA SER A 56 -12.99 6.61 -0.51
C SER A 56 -12.04 6.25 -1.66
N PHE A 57 -11.50 5.04 -1.62
CA PHE A 57 -10.73 4.50 -2.74
C PHE A 57 -11.57 4.39 -4.02
N ALA A 58 -12.82 3.93 -3.93
CA ALA A 58 -13.66 3.72 -5.09
C ALA A 58 -13.89 4.99 -5.92
N ALA A 59 -14.10 6.14 -5.25
CA ALA A 59 -14.26 7.43 -5.95
C ALA A 59 -13.00 7.83 -6.73
N ILE A 60 -11.82 7.63 -6.13
CA ILE A 60 -10.52 7.91 -6.77
C ILE A 60 -10.29 6.96 -7.94
N ALA A 61 -10.52 5.66 -7.74
CA ALA A 61 -10.36 4.65 -8.79
C ALA A 61 -11.29 4.89 -9.98
N GLY A 62 -12.53 5.32 -9.72
CA GLY A 62 -13.48 5.72 -10.77
C GLY A 62 -12.99 6.93 -11.59
N TYR A 63 -12.46 7.95 -10.92
CA TYR A 63 -11.85 9.09 -11.60
C TYR A 63 -10.66 8.66 -12.47
N LEU A 64 -9.75 7.84 -11.91
CA LEU A 64 -8.58 7.34 -12.66
C LEU A 64 -8.97 6.42 -13.82
N ALA A 65 -10.03 5.63 -13.68
CA ALA A 65 -10.56 4.80 -14.78
C ALA A 65 -10.97 5.64 -15.99
N ALA A 66 -11.59 6.80 -15.73
CA ALA A 66 -12.01 7.72 -16.79
C ALA A 66 -10.84 8.50 -17.44
N LYS A 67 -9.76 8.76 -16.70
CA LYS A 67 -8.66 9.63 -17.11
C LYS A 67 -7.41 8.90 -17.59
N THR A 68 -7.24 7.62 -17.27
CA THR A 68 -6.04 6.83 -17.55
C THR A 68 -6.35 5.58 -18.39
N LYS A 69 -5.32 5.03 -19.08
CA LYS A 69 -5.48 3.87 -19.97
C LYS A 69 -4.50 2.72 -19.66
N ARG A 70 -3.37 2.97 -19.02
CA ARG A 70 -2.26 2.01 -18.83
C ARG A 70 -1.92 1.74 -17.39
N VAL A 71 -1.83 2.80 -16.56
CA VAL A 71 -1.41 2.69 -15.17
C VAL A 71 -2.38 1.79 -14.39
N ARG A 72 -1.83 0.89 -13.58
CA ARG A 72 -2.61 0.08 -12.65
C ARG A 72 -3.05 0.91 -11.45
N VAL A 73 -4.15 0.54 -10.82
CA VAL A 73 -4.73 1.29 -9.68
C VAL A 73 -5.09 0.31 -8.59
N GLY A 74 -4.77 0.63 -7.34
CA GLY A 74 -5.14 -0.23 -6.22
C GLY A 74 -5.18 0.47 -4.85
N PRO A 75 -5.98 -0.03 -3.90
CA PRO A 75 -5.87 0.40 -2.51
C PRO A 75 -4.58 -0.16 -1.88
N PHE A 76 -3.87 0.65 -1.10
CA PHE A 76 -2.64 0.23 -0.41
C PHE A 76 -2.64 0.71 1.05
N ILE A 77 -3.60 0.22 1.80
CA ILE A 77 -4.47 -0.94 1.70
C ILE A 77 -5.92 -0.61 2.04
N LYS A 78 -6.88 -1.42 1.58
CA LYS A 78 -8.25 -1.45 2.11
C LYS A 78 -8.28 -2.36 3.34
N MET A 79 -8.88 -1.91 4.43
CA MET A 79 -8.98 -2.67 5.67
C MET A 79 -10.16 -3.64 5.62
N LEU A 80 -9.96 -4.80 4.97
CA LEU A 80 -11.02 -5.79 4.72
C LEU A 80 -11.85 -6.16 5.95
N PRO A 81 -11.28 -6.32 7.18
CA PRO A 81 -12.08 -6.69 8.34
C PRO A 81 -13.18 -5.69 8.74
N LEU A 82 -13.13 -4.45 8.27
CA LEU A 82 -14.16 -3.43 8.54
C LEU A 82 -15.43 -3.62 7.70
N TYR A 83 -15.39 -4.45 6.66
CA TYR A 83 -16.45 -4.57 5.67
C TYR A 83 -17.04 -5.98 5.60
N HIS A 84 -18.21 -6.09 4.99
CA HIS A 84 -18.71 -7.37 4.53
C HIS A 84 -17.98 -7.77 3.24
N PRO A 85 -17.37 -8.98 3.16
CA PRO A 85 -16.50 -9.34 2.05
C PRO A 85 -17.22 -9.45 0.70
N LEU A 86 -18.52 -9.74 0.68
CA LEU A 86 -19.31 -9.74 -0.56
C LEU A 86 -19.43 -8.34 -1.16
N LEU A 87 -19.66 -7.30 -0.32
CA LEU A 87 -19.67 -5.92 -0.80
C LEU A 87 -18.30 -5.48 -1.35
N VAL A 88 -17.23 -5.92 -0.70
CA VAL A 88 -15.88 -5.64 -1.21
C VAL A 88 -15.62 -6.40 -2.51
N ALA A 89 -16.06 -7.64 -2.62
CA ALA A 89 -15.93 -8.42 -3.86
C ALA A 89 -16.67 -7.77 -5.03
N GLU A 90 -17.90 -7.31 -4.80
CA GLU A 90 -18.73 -6.61 -5.79
C GLU A 90 -18.08 -5.29 -6.22
N GLU A 91 -17.68 -4.44 -5.25
CA GLU A 91 -17.00 -3.16 -5.51
C GLU A 91 -15.70 -3.36 -6.32
N MET A 92 -14.84 -4.30 -5.91
CA MET A 92 -13.57 -4.54 -6.59
C MET A 92 -13.78 -5.15 -7.99
N ALA A 93 -14.76 -6.02 -8.17
CA ALA A 93 -15.08 -6.56 -9.49
C ALA A 93 -15.62 -5.47 -10.43
N PHE A 94 -16.49 -4.59 -9.93
CA PHE A 94 -16.96 -3.43 -10.70
C PHE A 94 -15.80 -2.50 -11.10
N LEU A 95 -14.91 -2.17 -10.15
CA LEU A 95 -13.73 -1.36 -10.42
C LEU A 95 -12.78 -2.02 -11.43
N ASP A 96 -12.60 -3.34 -11.36
CA ASP A 96 -11.78 -4.07 -12.33
C ASP A 96 -12.34 -3.95 -13.76
N ASN A 97 -13.67 -4.00 -13.90
CA ASN A 97 -14.34 -3.82 -15.20
C ASN A 97 -14.13 -2.41 -15.74
N ILE A 98 -14.39 -1.35 -14.97
CA ILE A 98 -14.24 0.03 -15.47
C ILE A 98 -12.76 0.43 -15.69
N LEU A 99 -11.82 -0.20 -14.94
CA LEU A 99 -10.38 -0.05 -15.16
C LEU A 99 -9.85 -0.92 -16.31
N GLY A 100 -10.69 -1.77 -16.93
CA GLY A 100 -10.27 -2.64 -18.02
C GLY A 100 -9.19 -3.67 -17.61
N GLY A 101 -9.28 -4.24 -16.41
CA GLY A 101 -8.33 -5.23 -15.90
C GLY A 101 -7.04 -4.66 -15.31
N ARG A 102 -7.03 -3.37 -14.93
CA ARG A 102 -5.88 -2.69 -14.33
C ARG A 102 -5.97 -2.56 -12.82
N LEU A 103 -6.92 -3.23 -12.17
CA LEU A 103 -7.06 -3.22 -10.72
C LEU A 103 -6.04 -4.17 -10.05
N ASP A 104 -5.40 -3.71 -8.99
CA ASP A 104 -4.77 -4.52 -7.95
C ASP A 104 -5.51 -4.35 -6.63
N VAL A 105 -5.64 -5.40 -5.82
CA VAL A 105 -6.42 -5.35 -4.58
C VAL A 105 -5.51 -5.55 -3.37
N GLY A 106 -5.09 -4.45 -2.78
CA GLY A 106 -4.29 -4.44 -1.56
C GLY A 106 -5.17 -4.44 -0.30
N LEU A 107 -4.95 -5.42 0.56
CA LEU A 107 -5.76 -5.68 1.75
C LEU A 107 -4.93 -5.70 3.03
N GLY A 108 -5.50 -5.25 4.14
CA GLY A 108 -4.88 -5.28 5.46
C GLY A 108 -5.87 -5.51 6.59
N ILE A 109 -5.33 -5.83 7.77
CA ILE A 109 -6.16 -6.13 8.94
C ILE A 109 -6.61 -4.89 9.72
N GLY A 110 -6.12 -3.70 9.39
CA GLY A 110 -6.35 -2.47 10.17
C GLY A 110 -5.49 -2.36 11.42
N HIS A 111 -5.24 -1.12 11.85
CA HIS A 111 -4.37 -0.82 13.01
C HIS A 111 -4.90 0.31 13.90
N ARG A 112 -6.10 0.84 13.66
CA ARG A 112 -6.74 1.88 14.48
C ARG A 112 -7.95 1.33 15.18
N LEU A 113 -7.95 1.41 16.51
CA LEU A 113 -9.04 0.89 17.33
C LEU A 113 -10.37 1.63 17.07
N LEU A 114 -10.31 2.96 16.87
CA LEU A 114 -11.48 3.79 16.60
C LEU A 114 -12.30 3.29 15.39
N GLU A 115 -11.64 2.89 14.29
CA GLU A 115 -12.33 2.40 13.09
C GLU A 115 -13.19 1.16 13.41
N PHE A 116 -12.64 0.23 14.20
CA PHE A 116 -13.37 -0.97 14.64
C PHE A 116 -14.53 -0.64 15.57
N GLN A 117 -14.32 0.28 16.51
CA GLN A 117 -15.36 0.71 17.46
C GLN A 117 -16.54 1.36 16.76
N VAL A 118 -16.27 2.34 15.87
CA VAL A 118 -17.32 3.05 15.11
C VAL A 118 -18.09 2.10 14.20
N MET A 119 -17.41 1.12 13.57
CA MET A 119 -18.03 0.11 12.72
C MET A 119 -18.69 -1.04 13.49
N GLY A 120 -18.66 -1.02 14.84
CA GLY A 120 -19.27 -2.06 15.66
C GLY A 120 -18.58 -3.43 15.56
N ILE A 121 -17.31 -3.47 15.20
CA ILE A 121 -16.56 -4.69 14.94
C ILE A 121 -15.56 -4.95 16.05
N ASN A 122 -15.57 -6.17 16.60
CA ASN A 122 -14.54 -6.57 17.55
C ASN A 122 -13.18 -6.72 16.87
N HIS A 123 -12.24 -5.82 17.18
CA HIS A 123 -10.90 -5.78 16.60
C HIS A 123 -10.10 -7.07 16.80
N LYS A 124 -10.37 -7.85 17.88
CA LYS A 124 -9.71 -9.15 18.10
C LYS A 124 -10.04 -10.18 17.01
N HIS A 125 -11.13 -9.99 16.30
CA HIS A 125 -11.56 -10.85 15.19
C HIS A 125 -10.94 -10.46 13.84
N ARG A 126 -10.16 -9.38 13.76
CA ARG A 126 -9.60 -8.88 12.50
C ARG A 126 -8.78 -9.93 11.70
N PRO A 127 -7.96 -10.82 12.33
CA PRO A 127 -7.25 -11.84 11.56
C PRO A 127 -8.18 -12.86 10.90
N SER A 128 -9.15 -13.40 11.66
CA SER A 128 -10.12 -14.38 11.11
C SER A 128 -11.08 -13.77 10.10
N ARG A 129 -11.50 -12.50 10.31
CA ARG A 129 -12.31 -11.77 9.33
C ARG A 129 -11.56 -11.53 8.03
N MET A 130 -10.24 -11.30 8.10
CA MET A 130 -9.37 -11.17 6.93
C MET A 130 -9.26 -12.51 6.17
N GLU A 131 -9.01 -13.60 6.88
CA GLU A 131 -8.83 -14.93 6.29
C GLU A 131 -10.11 -15.41 5.60
N GLU A 132 -11.25 -15.39 6.31
CA GLU A 132 -12.56 -15.74 5.72
C GLU A 132 -12.96 -14.76 4.61
N GLY A 133 -12.70 -13.45 4.81
CA GLY A 133 -13.03 -12.43 3.82
C GLY A 133 -12.32 -12.62 2.48
N ILE A 134 -11.04 -12.96 2.47
CA ILE A 134 -10.30 -13.25 1.23
C ILE A 134 -10.86 -14.50 0.55
N GLU A 135 -11.19 -15.53 1.31
CA GLU A 135 -11.78 -16.75 0.76
C GLU A 135 -13.17 -16.47 0.14
N VAL A 136 -14.02 -15.73 0.84
CA VAL A 136 -15.32 -15.30 0.31
C VAL A 136 -15.18 -14.50 -0.98
N MET A 137 -14.24 -13.51 -1.01
CA MET A 137 -14.02 -12.71 -2.20
C MET A 137 -13.58 -13.57 -3.40
N ARG A 138 -12.66 -14.52 -3.20
CA ARG A 138 -12.23 -15.43 -4.27
C ARG A 138 -13.37 -16.26 -4.81
N ARG A 139 -14.18 -16.86 -3.92
CA ARG A 139 -15.38 -17.63 -4.34
C ARG A 139 -16.36 -16.75 -5.11
N ALA A 140 -16.62 -15.53 -4.61
CA ALA A 140 -17.50 -14.58 -5.27
C ALA A 140 -17.06 -14.21 -6.69
N TRP A 141 -15.77 -14.20 -6.97
CA TRP A 141 -15.21 -13.90 -8.30
C TRP A 141 -15.11 -15.08 -9.25
N THR A 142 -15.06 -16.31 -8.71
CA THR A 142 -14.78 -17.52 -9.51
C THR A 142 -15.93 -18.51 -9.60
N GLN A 143 -16.94 -18.38 -8.74
CA GLN A 143 -18.14 -19.24 -8.72
C GLN A 143 -19.36 -18.42 -9.14
N ASP A 144 -20.35 -19.07 -9.75
CA ASP A 144 -21.60 -18.39 -10.14
C ASP A 144 -22.36 -17.94 -8.89
N ARG A 145 -22.53 -18.85 -7.93
CA ARG A 145 -23.18 -18.60 -6.64
C ARG A 145 -22.30 -19.06 -5.49
N VAL A 146 -22.35 -18.36 -4.37
CA VAL A 146 -21.51 -18.63 -3.20
C VAL A 146 -22.38 -18.93 -1.98
N THR A 147 -22.11 -20.06 -1.37
CA THR A 147 -22.50 -20.41 -0.01
C THR A 147 -21.26 -20.45 0.87
N PHE A 148 -21.33 -19.85 2.05
CA PHE A 148 -20.19 -19.80 2.99
C PHE A 148 -20.67 -19.90 4.43
N HIS A 149 -20.20 -20.90 5.17
CA HIS A 149 -20.47 -21.14 6.58
C HIS A 149 -19.18 -21.06 7.38
N GLY A 150 -18.82 -19.84 7.79
CA GLY A 150 -17.61 -19.55 8.56
C GLY A 150 -17.92 -19.09 9.99
N LYS A 151 -16.89 -18.72 10.72
CA LYS A 151 -17.02 -18.16 12.08
C LYS A 151 -17.40 -16.69 12.07
N ARG A 152 -17.19 -15.98 10.98
CA ARG A 152 -17.33 -14.53 10.84
C ARG A 152 -18.37 -14.13 9.81
N PHE A 153 -18.54 -14.96 8.82
CA PHE A 153 -19.50 -14.74 7.73
C PHE A 153 -20.28 -16.03 7.50
N ASP A 154 -21.59 -15.90 7.36
CA ASP A 154 -22.53 -17.02 7.19
C ASP A 154 -23.65 -16.58 6.26
N PHE A 155 -23.77 -17.22 5.10
CA PHE A 155 -24.77 -16.91 4.09
C PHE A 155 -24.89 -18.02 3.04
N ASP A 156 -26.05 -18.11 2.41
CA ASP A 156 -26.36 -19.12 1.41
C ASP A 156 -26.70 -18.49 0.07
N ASP A 157 -26.22 -19.16 -0.99
CA ASP A 157 -26.66 -19.02 -2.36
C ASP A 157 -26.72 -17.58 -2.88
N VAL A 158 -25.63 -16.82 -2.66
CA VAL A 158 -25.51 -15.42 -3.10
C VAL A 158 -24.79 -15.36 -4.45
N GLU A 159 -25.39 -14.69 -5.42
CA GLU A 159 -24.75 -14.31 -6.68
C GLU A 159 -24.12 -12.92 -6.54
N VAL A 160 -22.85 -12.78 -6.98
CA VAL A 160 -22.12 -11.51 -6.98
C VAL A 160 -21.76 -11.14 -8.41
N LEU A 161 -22.29 -10.04 -8.89
CA LEU A 161 -22.05 -9.50 -10.22
C LEU A 161 -21.65 -8.00 -10.14
N PRO A 162 -20.83 -7.49 -11.11
CA PRO A 162 -20.20 -8.26 -12.19
C PRO A 162 -19.10 -9.18 -11.70
N LYS A 163 -18.66 -10.12 -12.55
CA LYS A 163 -17.38 -10.82 -12.32
C LYS A 163 -16.22 -9.96 -12.82
N PRO A 164 -15.02 -10.03 -12.21
CA PRO A 164 -13.88 -9.27 -12.67
C PRO A 164 -13.43 -9.69 -14.07
N VAL A 165 -12.84 -8.74 -14.80
CA VAL A 165 -12.23 -8.98 -16.13
C VAL A 165 -11.00 -9.86 -15.98
N GLN A 166 -10.16 -9.60 -14.98
CA GLN A 166 -8.95 -10.37 -14.72
C GLN A 166 -9.29 -11.79 -14.25
N LYS A 167 -8.59 -12.78 -14.76
CA LYS A 167 -8.81 -14.20 -14.42
C LYS A 167 -7.59 -14.82 -13.75
N PRO A 168 -7.78 -15.64 -12.70
CA PRO A 168 -9.07 -16.01 -12.09
C PRO A 168 -9.72 -14.86 -11.33
N HIS A 169 -8.95 -13.85 -10.90
CA HIS A 169 -9.38 -12.64 -10.21
C HIS A 169 -8.26 -11.58 -10.24
N PRO A 170 -8.51 -10.31 -9.89
CA PRO A 170 -7.45 -9.31 -9.73
C PRO A 170 -6.35 -9.77 -8.75
N PRO A 171 -5.08 -9.37 -8.95
CA PRO A 171 -4.02 -9.67 -8.02
C PRO A 171 -4.35 -9.23 -6.60
N LEU A 172 -4.17 -10.14 -5.63
CA LEU A 172 -4.38 -9.88 -4.21
C LEU A 172 -3.06 -9.64 -3.50
N TRP A 173 -2.98 -8.53 -2.79
CA TRP A 173 -1.84 -8.12 -1.99
C TRP A 173 -2.25 -8.04 -0.52
N VAL A 174 -1.41 -8.52 0.39
CA VAL A 174 -1.67 -8.46 1.82
C VAL A 174 -0.57 -7.70 2.53
N ALA A 175 -0.97 -6.70 3.31
CA ALA A 175 -0.05 -5.96 4.15
C ALA A 175 0.40 -6.81 5.35
N ALA A 176 1.72 -6.86 5.57
CA ALA A 176 2.29 -7.56 6.70
C ALA A 176 3.45 -6.78 7.33
N ARG A 177 3.44 -6.67 8.67
CA ARG A 177 4.51 -6.05 9.47
C ARG A 177 5.19 -7.03 10.43
N THR A 178 4.63 -8.22 10.58
CA THR A 178 5.10 -9.24 11.51
C THR A 178 5.25 -10.58 10.81
N VAL A 179 6.05 -11.46 11.38
CA VAL A 179 6.22 -12.86 10.93
C VAL A 179 4.87 -13.56 10.79
N ALA A 180 3.99 -13.42 11.78
CA ALA A 180 2.65 -14.03 11.75
C ALA A 180 1.77 -13.50 10.63
N ALA A 181 1.83 -12.19 10.34
CA ALA A 181 1.08 -11.57 9.25
C ALA A 181 1.61 -12.00 7.87
N ALA A 182 2.94 -12.11 7.73
CA ALA A 182 3.58 -12.59 6.50
C ALA A 182 3.24 -14.07 6.23
N ALA A 183 3.30 -14.90 7.26
CA ALA A 183 2.88 -16.30 7.16
C ALA A 183 1.39 -16.42 6.78
N ARG A 184 0.52 -15.54 7.28
CA ARG A 184 -0.89 -15.46 6.87
C ARG A 184 -1.02 -15.12 5.39
N ALA A 185 -0.32 -14.08 4.91
CA ALA A 185 -0.33 -13.68 3.50
C ALA A 185 0.07 -14.87 2.58
N ALA A 186 1.11 -15.62 2.98
CA ALA A 186 1.57 -16.80 2.26
C ALA A 186 0.54 -17.94 2.25
N ARG A 187 -0.07 -18.28 3.40
CA ARG A 187 -1.13 -19.29 3.47
C ARG A 187 -2.32 -18.91 2.59
N LEU A 188 -2.62 -17.63 2.52
CA LEU A 188 -3.69 -17.09 1.67
C LEU A 188 -3.26 -16.95 0.20
N ARG A 189 -2.05 -17.34 -0.17
CA ARG A 189 -1.53 -17.23 -1.55
C ARG A 189 -1.72 -15.83 -2.13
N CYS A 190 -1.35 -14.80 -1.36
CA CYS A 190 -1.41 -13.41 -1.77
C CYS A 190 0.00 -12.84 -1.92
N HIS A 191 0.18 -11.87 -2.79
CA HIS A 191 1.39 -11.05 -2.86
C HIS A 191 1.61 -10.29 -1.56
N LEU A 192 2.85 -9.86 -1.29
CA LEU A 192 3.22 -9.22 -0.03
C LEU A 192 3.41 -7.71 -0.20
N ALA A 193 2.73 -6.93 0.65
CA ALA A 193 2.94 -5.50 0.83
C ALA A 193 3.52 -5.26 2.23
N PRO A 194 4.86 -5.31 2.41
CA PRO A 194 5.47 -5.21 3.73
C PRO A 194 5.41 -3.79 4.27
N GLY A 195 5.03 -3.65 5.54
CA GLY A 195 5.13 -2.41 6.31
C GLY A 195 6.32 -2.42 7.27
N THR A 196 7.41 -3.11 6.91
CA THR A 196 8.60 -3.30 7.74
C THR A 196 9.84 -3.55 6.88
N SER A 197 11.02 -3.29 7.45
CA SER A 197 12.32 -3.68 6.88
C SER A 197 12.93 -4.93 7.52
N ASP A 198 12.22 -5.60 8.45
CA ASP A 198 12.70 -6.79 9.13
C ASP A 198 12.84 -7.99 8.16
N PRO A 199 14.06 -8.51 7.92
CA PRO A 199 14.28 -9.63 7.00
C PRO A 199 13.53 -10.91 7.39
N GLU A 200 13.26 -11.14 8.67
CA GLU A 200 12.54 -12.34 9.13
C GLU A 200 11.09 -12.38 8.64
N VAL A 201 10.47 -11.23 8.43
CA VAL A 201 9.12 -11.15 7.83
C VAL A 201 9.12 -11.74 6.41
N PHE A 202 10.13 -11.41 5.61
CA PHE A 202 10.26 -11.90 4.23
C PHE A 202 10.65 -13.38 4.17
N ARG A 203 11.56 -13.82 5.05
CA ARG A 203 11.94 -15.24 5.16
C ARG A 203 10.77 -16.09 5.62
N ALA A 204 10.00 -15.63 6.60
CA ALA A 204 8.80 -16.32 7.05
C ALA A 204 7.75 -16.46 5.94
N TYR A 205 7.59 -15.43 5.12
CA TYR A 205 6.72 -15.47 3.95
C TYR A 205 7.17 -16.55 2.96
N ALA A 206 8.45 -16.55 2.58
CA ALA A 206 9.02 -17.53 1.66
C ALA A 206 8.93 -18.98 2.18
N ARG A 207 9.28 -19.20 3.48
CA ARG A 207 9.15 -20.51 4.12
C ARG A 207 7.71 -21.02 4.11
N THR A 208 6.76 -20.14 4.42
CA THR A 208 5.34 -20.53 4.49
C THR A 208 4.78 -20.81 3.09
N LEU A 209 5.17 -20.07 2.05
CA LEU A 209 4.79 -20.39 0.67
C LEU A 209 5.20 -21.82 0.30
N ARG A 210 6.45 -22.19 0.56
CA ARG A 210 6.91 -23.58 0.32
C ARG A 210 6.12 -24.60 1.13
N ALA A 211 5.83 -24.30 2.39
CA ALA A 211 5.08 -25.21 3.27
C ALA A 211 3.64 -25.46 2.77
N VAL A 212 3.06 -24.54 2.02
CA VAL A 212 1.73 -24.71 1.40
C VAL A 212 1.80 -25.14 -0.08
N GLY A 213 2.99 -25.60 -0.54
CA GLY A 213 3.19 -26.12 -1.89
C GLY A 213 3.34 -25.07 -2.97
N GLU A 214 3.61 -23.82 -2.61
CA GLU A 214 3.77 -22.73 -3.56
C GLU A 214 5.25 -22.42 -3.84
N GLU A 215 5.56 -22.05 -5.09
CA GLU A 215 6.89 -21.60 -5.47
C GLU A 215 7.05 -20.10 -5.15
N PRO A 216 7.98 -19.70 -4.24
CA PRO A 216 8.14 -18.32 -3.82
C PRO A 216 8.38 -17.31 -4.94
N SER A 217 9.06 -17.71 -6.01
CA SER A 217 9.38 -16.83 -7.15
C SER A 217 8.15 -16.38 -7.95
N ARG A 218 7.01 -17.05 -7.79
CA ARG A 218 5.72 -16.65 -8.39
C ARG A 218 5.06 -15.48 -7.67
N TYR A 219 5.52 -15.17 -6.48
CA TYR A 219 4.92 -14.14 -5.63
C TYR A 219 5.75 -12.86 -5.65
N GLN A 220 5.05 -11.76 -5.55
CA GLN A 220 5.62 -10.42 -5.69
C GLN A 220 5.65 -9.71 -4.35
N ILE A 221 6.66 -8.85 -4.19
CA ILE A 221 6.79 -7.95 -3.04
C ILE A 221 6.84 -6.52 -3.56
N ALA A 222 5.92 -5.67 -3.07
CA ALA A 222 5.89 -4.23 -3.33
C ALA A 222 6.18 -3.47 -2.04
N SER A 223 7.24 -2.67 -2.00
CA SER A 223 7.61 -1.94 -0.78
C SER A 223 7.84 -0.46 -1.03
N GLY A 224 7.38 0.34 -0.06
CA GLY A 224 7.46 1.79 -0.11
C GLY A 224 8.83 2.33 0.27
N LEU A 225 9.35 3.25 -0.54
CA LEU A 225 10.50 4.09 -0.24
C LEU A 225 10.07 5.57 -0.24
N SER A 226 10.51 6.31 0.79
CA SER A 226 10.34 7.76 0.84
C SER A 226 11.58 8.41 0.26
N ILE A 227 11.48 8.91 -0.97
CA ILE A 227 12.59 9.52 -1.71
C ILE A 227 12.24 10.97 -2.01
N THR A 228 13.20 11.86 -1.83
CA THR A 228 13.15 13.26 -2.26
C THR A 228 14.41 13.58 -3.01
N ILE A 229 14.27 13.97 -4.29
CA ILE A 229 15.39 14.35 -5.15
C ILE A 229 15.50 15.87 -5.13
N THR A 230 16.68 16.37 -4.79
CA THR A 230 16.94 17.80 -4.63
C THR A 230 18.44 18.10 -4.70
N ASP A 231 18.80 19.28 -5.23
CA ASP A 231 20.15 19.83 -5.20
C ASP A 231 20.42 20.67 -3.92
N GLU A 232 19.39 20.85 -3.07
CA GLU A 232 19.55 21.50 -1.78
C GLU A 232 20.28 20.58 -0.78
N ASP A 233 20.87 21.19 0.25
CA ASP A 233 21.43 20.46 1.38
C ASP A 233 20.36 19.52 2.01
N PRO A 234 20.62 18.19 2.05
CA PRO A 234 19.64 17.22 2.55
C PRO A 234 19.17 17.47 3.99
N GLU A 235 20.02 18.05 4.84
CA GLU A 235 19.64 18.34 6.23
C GLU A 235 18.73 19.55 6.32
N LYS A 236 18.91 20.56 5.47
CA LYS A 236 17.96 21.68 5.38
C LYS A 236 16.60 21.24 4.87
N VAL A 237 16.57 20.32 3.89
CA VAL A 237 15.31 19.73 3.40
C VAL A 237 14.66 18.90 4.51
N TRP A 238 15.44 18.11 5.25
CA TRP A 238 14.95 17.33 6.37
C TRP A 238 14.34 18.21 7.47
N GLU A 239 14.97 19.30 7.84
CA GLU A 239 14.41 20.23 8.85
C GLU A 239 13.05 20.80 8.44
N ARG A 240 12.84 21.06 7.13
CA ARG A 240 11.50 21.45 6.62
C ARG A 240 10.50 20.31 6.70
N PHE A 241 10.92 19.06 6.44
CA PHE A 241 10.04 17.89 6.40
C PHE A 241 9.75 17.29 7.77
N ARG A 242 10.64 17.48 8.73
CA ARG A 242 10.60 16.89 10.06
C ARG A 242 9.26 17.06 10.81
N PRO A 243 8.60 18.23 10.84
CA PRO A 243 7.30 18.35 11.50
C PRO A 243 6.22 17.42 10.93
N TYR A 244 6.19 17.29 9.61
CA TYR A 244 5.26 16.41 8.90
C TYR A 244 5.59 14.92 9.11
N ALA A 245 6.87 14.57 9.13
CA ALA A 245 7.34 13.21 9.42
C ALA A 245 6.96 12.78 10.85
N ILE A 246 7.10 13.67 11.83
CA ILE A 246 6.68 13.46 13.22
C ILE A 246 5.16 13.25 13.30
N TYR A 247 4.37 14.08 12.64
CA TYR A 247 2.90 13.92 12.60
C TYR A 247 2.51 12.53 12.06
N ARG A 248 3.08 12.15 10.93
CA ARG A 248 2.86 10.83 10.32
C ARG A 248 3.27 9.69 11.25
N GLY A 249 4.46 9.79 11.86
CA GLY A 249 4.99 8.76 12.76
C GLY A 249 4.10 8.53 13.97
N ARG A 250 3.70 9.61 14.64
CA ARG A 250 2.80 9.55 15.81
C ARG A 250 1.47 8.88 15.52
N PHE A 251 0.89 9.12 14.35
CA PHE A 251 -0.35 8.46 13.93
C PHE A 251 -0.22 6.93 13.95
N TYR A 252 0.86 6.40 13.40
CA TYR A 252 1.08 4.95 13.36
C TYR A 252 1.49 4.37 14.72
N GLU A 253 2.28 5.09 15.50
CA GLU A 253 2.67 4.70 16.85
C GLU A 253 1.47 4.63 17.78
N GLN A 254 0.59 5.62 17.73
CA GLN A 254 -0.63 5.63 18.52
C GLN A 254 -1.53 4.46 18.14
N GLY A 255 -1.77 4.22 16.85
CA GLY A 255 -2.58 3.08 16.41
C GLY A 255 -2.01 1.74 16.87
N ALA A 256 -0.70 1.54 16.77
CA ALA A 256 -0.04 0.33 17.26
C ALA A 256 -0.22 0.17 18.78
N LYS A 257 -0.05 1.23 19.56
CA LYS A 257 -0.25 1.23 21.02
C LYS A 257 -1.69 0.89 21.41
N GLU A 258 -2.68 1.50 20.75
CA GLU A 258 -4.11 1.26 21.02
C GLU A 258 -4.52 -0.19 20.72
N MET A 259 -3.90 -0.81 19.75
CA MET A 259 -4.20 -2.19 19.33
C MET A 259 -3.36 -3.26 20.04
N GLY A 260 -2.37 -2.85 20.86
CA GLY A 260 -1.40 -3.76 21.44
C GLY A 260 -0.47 -4.41 20.41
N ASP A 261 -0.28 -3.77 19.28
CA ASP A 261 0.59 -4.24 18.21
C ASP A 261 2.05 -3.80 18.43
N ALA A 262 3.00 -4.50 17.81
CA ALA A 262 4.39 -4.07 17.82
C ALA A 262 4.55 -2.71 17.13
N PRO A 263 5.45 -1.84 17.63
CA PRO A 263 5.73 -0.55 17.01
C PRO A 263 6.17 -0.71 15.55
N MET A 264 5.82 0.28 14.75
CA MET A 264 6.15 0.25 13.31
C MET A 264 7.64 0.56 13.12
N ARG A 265 8.42 -0.44 12.73
CA ARG A 265 9.78 -0.21 12.22
C ARG A 265 9.67 0.14 10.74
N THR A 266 9.80 1.42 10.43
CA THR A 266 9.71 1.93 9.05
C THR A 266 11.05 2.54 8.67
N GLY A 267 11.66 1.97 7.65
CA GLY A 267 12.86 2.47 6.99
C GLY A 267 12.95 1.87 5.59
N PRO A 268 13.86 2.32 4.74
CA PRO A 268 14.15 1.63 3.50
C PRO A 268 14.55 0.19 3.79
N ILE A 269 14.02 -0.76 3.01
CA ILE A 269 14.40 -2.17 3.15
C ILE A 269 15.91 -2.29 2.93
N GLY A 270 16.59 -2.86 3.93
CA GLY A 270 18.04 -3.04 3.91
C GLY A 270 18.86 -1.88 4.49
N ALA A 271 18.24 -0.78 4.93
CA ALA A 271 18.96 0.31 5.61
C ALA A 271 19.22 -0.03 7.09
N ALA A 272 20.39 0.40 7.60
CA ALA A 272 20.69 0.38 9.02
C ALA A 272 19.88 1.45 9.77
N ASP A 273 19.53 1.16 11.03
CA ASP A 273 18.87 2.12 11.90
C ASP A 273 19.87 3.26 12.24
N SER A 274 19.50 4.51 11.96
CA SER A 274 20.36 5.67 12.18
C SER A 274 20.24 6.26 13.59
N GLY A 275 19.36 5.71 14.43
CA GLY A 275 19.14 6.20 15.79
C GLY A 275 18.36 7.51 15.91
N GLU A 276 18.18 8.26 14.82
CA GLU A 276 17.36 9.47 14.81
C GLU A 276 15.91 9.13 14.40
N PRO A 277 14.90 9.50 15.22
CA PRO A 277 13.51 9.17 14.91
C PRO A 277 13.10 9.69 13.54
N TYR A 278 12.60 8.79 12.69
CA TYR A 278 12.05 9.06 11.36
C TYR A 278 13.06 9.47 10.27
N ARG A 279 14.24 10.06 10.56
CA ARG A 279 15.20 10.54 9.53
C ARG A 279 15.65 9.40 8.61
N SER A 280 15.94 8.25 9.18
CA SER A 280 16.35 7.04 8.44
C SER A 280 15.29 6.48 7.48
N GLN A 281 14.05 6.96 7.57
CA GLN A 281 12.98 6.55 6.66
C GLN A 281 13.02 7.27 5.31
N TYR A 282 13.81 8.34 5.19
CA TYR A 282 13.83 9.24 4.05
C TYR A 282 15.21 9.23 3.36
N ILE A 283 15.20 8.98 2.07
CA ILE A 283 16.34 9.15 1.18
C ILE A 283 16.21 10.54 0.56
N ILE A 284 17.11 11.46 0.92
CA ILE A 284 17.10 12.85 0.46
C ILE A 284 18.45 13.16 -0.15
N GLY A 285 18.51 13.70 -1.35
CA GLY A 285 19.72 14.10 -2.03
C GLY A 285 19.53 14.29 -3.52
N ASP A 286 20.61 14.60 -4.21
CA ASP A 286 20.61 14.66 -5.67
C ASP A 286 20.45 13.28 -6.32
N VAL A 287 20.33 13.25 -7.63
CA VAL A 287 20.15 12.01 -8.40
C VAL A 287 21.25 10.98 -8.10
N GLU A 288 22.51 11.45 -8.02
CA GLU A 288 23.65 10.57 -7.78
C GLU A 288 23.64 9.97 -6.37
N ALA A 289 23.34 10.77 -5.35
CA ALA A 289 23.21 10.32 -3.96
C ALA A 289 22.06 9.31 -3.77
N VAL A 290 20.91 9.57 -4.40
CA VAL A 290 19.76 8.66 -4.41
C VAL A 290 20.15 7.34 -5.09
N MET A 291 20.76 7.39 -6.27
CA MET A 291 21.21 6.20 -6.99
C MET A 291 22.21 5.37 -6.18
N ARG A 292 23.28 5.99 -5.62
CA ARG A 292 24.22 5.30 -4.73
C ARG A 292 23.52 4.60 -3.57
N THR A 293 22.50 5.25 -3.00
CA THR A 293 21.74 4.66 -1.90
C THR A 293 20.91 3.45 -2.36
N LEU A 294 20.25 3.54 -3.49
CA LEU A 294 19.46 2.42 -4.04
C LEU A 294 20.35 1.23 -4.40
N GLU A 295 21.50 1.47 -5.02
CA GLU A 295 22.49 0.44 -5.34
C GLU A 295 23.02 -0.27 -4.08
N LYS A 296 23.30 0.49 -3.02
CA LYS A 296 23.71 -0.06 -1.71
C LYS A 296 22.61 -0.92 -1.07
N LEU A 297 21.33 -0.57 -1.25
CA LEU A 297 20.20 -1.30 -0.69
C LEU A 297 19.84 -2.56 -1.50
N ARG A 298 20.04 -2.53 -2.81
CA ARG A 298 19.63 -3.57 -3.76
C ARG A 298 20.06 -4.99 -3.38
N PRO A 299 21.29 -5.28 -2.92
CA PRO A 299 21.70 -6.63 -2.52
C PRO A 299 20.83 -7.23 -1.41
N ASN A 300 20.22 -6.39 -0.59
CA ASN A 300 19.37 -6.78 0.54
C ASN A 300 17.89 -6.97 0.15
N TRP A 301 17.55 -6.96 -1.14
CA TRP A 301 16.17 -7.08 -1.63
C TRP A 301 15.79 -8.49 -2.09
N GLN A 302 16.51 -9.51 -1.58
CA GLN A 302 16.25 -10.92 -1.87
C GLN A 302 16.25 -11.73 -0.58
N TRP A 303 15.29 -12.63 -0.42
CA TRP A 303 15.11 -13.46 0.79
C TRP A 303 14.58 -14.85 0.41
N ASP A 304 15.39 -15.88 0.53
CA ASP A 304 14.94 -17.27 0.40
C ASP A 304 14.01 -17.54 -0.80
N GLY A 305 14.33 -17.02 -1.98
CA GLY A 305 13.57 -17.23 -3.21
C GLY A 305 12.46 -16.22 -3.49
N VAL A 306 12.17 -15.28 -2.58
CA VAL A 306 11.38 -14.09 -2.87
C VAL A 306 12.29 -12.88 -3.06
N LYS A 307 11.85 -11.91 -3.83
CA LYS A 307 12.59 -10.67 -4.06
C LYS A 307 11.65 -9.46 -4.11
N LEU A 308 12.20 -8.28 -3.87
CA LEU A 308 11.49 -7.04 -4.15
C LEU A 308 11.27 -6.93 -5.66
N ASN A 309 10.02 -6.80 -6.08
CA ASN A 309 9.63 -6.72 -7.48
C ASN A 309 9.18 -5.30 -7.85
N GLU A 310 8.77 -4.53 -6.84
CA GLU A 310 8.18 -3.22 -7.05
C GLU A 310 8.61 -2.23 -5.96
N ILE A 311 9.25 -1.16 -6.39
CA ILE A 311 9.50 0.01 -5.55
C ILE A 311 8.26 0.91 -5.64
N VAL A 312 7.69 1.25 -4.49
CA VAL A 312 6.57 2.17 -4.40
C VAL A 312 7.08 3.48 -3.80
N LEU A 313 7.20 4.51 -4.62
CA LEU A 313 7.55 5.84 -4.13
C LEU A 313 6.43 6.36 -3.24
N ARG A 314 6.74 6.60 -1.99
CA ARG A 314 5.78 7.20 -1.07
C ARG A 314 5.74 8.70 -1.29
N GLN A 315 4.53 9.25 -1.28
CA GLN A 315 4.38 10.68 -1.06
C GLN A 315 5.24 11.07 0.14
N PRO A 316 6.09 12.08 -0.01
CA PRO A 316 7.11 12.35 0.99
C PRO A 316 6.52 12.45 2.38
N ILE A 317 5.47 13.28 2.58
CA ILE A 317 4.93 13.42 3.94
C ILE A 317 3.53 14.01 3.90
N ALA A 318 2.64 13.46 4.72
CA ALA A 318 1.27 13.96 4.90
C ALA A 318 1.24 15.43 5.31
N GLY A 319 0.51 16.24 4.57
CA GLY A 319 0.35 17.68 4.83
C GLY A 319 1.41 18.58 4.18
N LEU A 320 2.50 18.01 3.64
CA LEU A 320 3.44 18.76 2.84
C LEU A 320 2.78 19.14 1.50
N PRO A 321 2.83 20.41 1.06
CA PRO A 321 2.28 20.82 -0.23
C PRO A 321 2.87 20.04 -1.38
N LEU A 322 2.04 19.65 -2.34
CA LEU A 322 2.45 18.83 -3.49
C LEU A 322 3.61 19.48 -4.28
N LYS A 323 3.55 20.79 -4.48
CA LYS A 323 4.58 21.56 -5.18
C LYS A 323 5.99 21.43 -4.59
N ASP A 324 6.11 21.10 -3.30
CA ASP A 324 7.41 21.02 -2.62
C ASP A 324 8.14 19.70 -2.89
N TYR A 325 7.48 18.75 -3.58
CA TYR A 325 8.08 17.46 -3.89
C TYR A 325 7.66 16.85 -5.25
N ALA A 326 6.74 17.46 -5.96
CA ALA A 326 6.24 16.93 -7.25
C ALA A 326 7.37 16.68 -8.26
N SER A 327 8.36 17.58 -8.32
CA SER A 327 9.54 17.43 -9.17
C SER A 327 10.34 16.15 -8.92
N THR A 328 10.30 15.61 -7.70
CA THR A 328 10.93 14.31 -7.39
C THR A 328 10.44 13.20 -8.29
N TYR A 329 9.13 13.15 -8.59
CA TYR A 329 8.56 12.10 -9.44
C TYR A 329 8.98 12.25 -10.90
N GLU A 330 9.06 13.48 -11.40
CA GLU A 330 9.52 13.77 -12.76
C GLU A 330 11.00 13.42 -12.93
N VAL A 331 11.84 13.88 -12.01
CA VAL A 331 13.27 13.60 -12.04
C VAL A 331 13.53 12.09 -11.84
N PHE A 332 12.81 11.44 -10.92
CA PHE A 332 12.94 9.99 -10.73
C PHE A 332 12.54 9.22 -12.00
N ALA A 333 11.44 9.61 -12.65
CA ALA A 333 10.98 8.96 -13.86
C ALA A 333 11.98 9.09 -15.01
N LYS A 334 12.61 10.26 -15.13
CA LYS A 334 13.55 10.55 -16.22
C LYS A 334 14.94 9.96 -16.01
N GLU A 335 15.49 10.11 -14.79
CA GLU A 335 16.92 9.85 -14.54
C GLU A 335 17.17 8.49 -13.82
N ILE A 336 16.25 8.05 -12.96
CA ILE A 336 16.45 6.87 -12.09
C ILE A 336 15.64 5.66 -12.56
N MET A 337 14.39 5.86 -12.92
CA MET A 337 13.48 4.75 -13.28
C MET A 337 14.03 3.86 -14.41
N PRO A 338 14.61 4.38 -15.51
CA PRO A 338 15.14 3.53 -16.58
C PRO A 338 16.23 2.57 -16.08
N VAL A 339 17.09 3.01 -15.16
CA VAL A 339 18.15 2.18 -14.56
C VAL A 339 17.53 1.12 -13.64
N VAL A 340 16.62 1.53 -12.76
CA VAL A 340 15.98 0.65 -11.78
C VAL A 340 15.11 -0.41 -12.45
N GLN A 341 14.45 -0.09 -13.56
CA GLN A 341 13.66 -1.06 -14.34
C GLN A 341 14.51 -2.19 -14.92
N GLY A 342 15.79 -1.93 -15.18
CA GLY A 342 16.76 -2.94 -15.62
C GLY A 342 17.26 -3.89 -14.52
N TRP A 343 16.89 -3.69 -13.26
CA TRP A 343 17.29 -4.56 -12.12
C TRP A 343 16.32 -5.76 -12.04
#